data_ae6b1b2695fa90a125a77f02501e05e7
#
_entry.id   ae6b1b2695fa90a125a77f02501e05e7
#
_cell.length_a   1.000
_cell.length_b   1.000
_cell.length_c   1.000
_cell.angle_alpha   90.00
_cell.angle_beta   90.00
_cell.angle_gamma   90.00
#
_symmetry.space_group_name_H-M   'P 1'
#
loop_
_entity.id
_entity.type
_entity.pdbx_description
1 polymer ?
#
loop_
_entity_poly.entity_id
_entity_poly.type
_entity_poly.pdbx_seq_one_letter_code
_entity_poly.pdbx_strand_id
1 'polypeptide(L)'
;MPHVSITRLRVRSWRYLPAFSIASLRSALQARRAEGNLAVSVLREARNTFWTRSLWTDQAAMKNFMMSGVHRTVMPHLLEWCDEASVAHWTQDSAQQLTWDEVHQRMQRDGRLSKVNHPTEAQLRFEIPAPKVGRYGELRFR
;
A
#
# COMPACT_ATOMS: atom_id res chain seq x y z
N MET A 1 14.93 14.62 -2.96
CA MET A 1 15.06 13.57 -1.94
C MET A 1 14.01 12.48 -2.18
N PRO A 2 14.39 11.23 -2.01
CA PRO A 2 13.43 10.13 -2.22
C PRO A 2 12.20 10.24 -1.33
N HIS A 3 11.06 9.89 -1.88
CA HIS A 3 9.77 9.90 -1.18
C HIS A 3 9.24 8.48 -1.09
N VAL A 4 8.75 8.11 0.09
CA VAL A 4 8.23 6.77 0.37
C VAL A 4 6.71 6.84 0.54
N SER A 5 6.02 5.87 -0.03
CA SER A 5 4.57 5.69 0.15
C SER A 5 4.30 4.26 0.61
N ILE A 6 3.59 4.16 1.72
CA ILE A 6 3.19 2.87 2.31
C ILE A 6 1.68 2.83 2.38
N THR A 7 1.10 1.72 1.97
CA THR A 7 -0.35 1.48 2.05
C THR A 7 -0.58 0.11 2.67
N ARG A 8 -1.52 0.04 3.61
CA ARG A 8 -2.01 -1.23 4.15
C ARG A 8 -3.50 -1.31 3.90
N LEU A 9 -3.92 -2.42 3.26
CA LEU A 9 -5.31 -2.66 2.91
C LEU A 9 -5.71 -4.06 3.37
N ARG A 10 -6.88 -4.18 3.97
CA ARG A 10 -7.50 -5.47 4.27
C ARG A 10 -8.78 -5.61 3.47
N VAL A 11 -8.86 -6.66 2.65
CA VAL A 11 -10.04 -6.95 1.84
C VAL A 11 -11.10 -7.61 2.74
N ARG A 12 -12.30 -7.04 2.78
CA ARG A 12 -13.34 -7.43 3.76
C ARG A 12 -14.03 -8.77 3.47
N SER A 13 -13.91 -9.28 2.24
CA SER A 13 -14.52 -10.55 1.88
C SER A 13 -13.73 -11.24 0.77
N TRP A 14 -13.69 -12.57 0.80
CA TRP A 14 -13.05 -13.36 -0.25
C TRP A 14 -13.64 -13.07 -1.63
N ARG A 15 -14.89 -12.61 -1.69
CA ARG A 15 -15.55 -12.28 -2.97
C ARG A 15 -14.85 -11.17 -3.74
N TYR A 16 -14.19 -10.28 -3.03
CA TYR A 16 -13.49 -9.14 -3.64
C TYR A 16 -12.02 -9.44 -3.94
N LEU A 17 -11.48 -10.58 -3.46
CA LEU A 17 -10.07 -10.93 -3.65
C LEU A 17 -9.66 -11.03 -5.12
N PRO A 18 -10.43 -11.69 -6.01
CA PRO A 18 -10.02 -11.75 -7.42
C PRO A 18 -9.89 -10.36 -8.05
N ALA A 19 -10.91 -9.52 -7.89
CA ALA A 19 -10.90 -8.16 -8.44
C ALA A 19 -9.78 -7.31 -7.81
N PHE A 20 -9.64 -7.39 -6.49
CA PHE A 20 -8.58 -6.67 -5.77
C PHE A 20 -7.19 -7.13 -6.22
N SER A 21 -6.97 -8.43 -6.36
CA SER A 21 -5.67 -8.99 -6.76
C SER A 21 -5.28 -8.53 -8.16
N ILE A 22 -6.22 -8.56 -9.10
CA ILE A 22 -5.98 -8.08 -10.47
C ILE A 22 -5.69 -6.59 -10.46
N ALA A 23 -6.49 -5.80 -9.75
CA ALA A 23 -6.31 -4.37 -9.65
C ALA A 23 -4.96 -4.00 -9.01
N SER A 24 -4.59 -4.71 -7.94
CA SER A 24 -3.31 -4.51 -7.25
C SER A 24 -2.13 -4.81 -8.16
N LEU A 25 -2.19 -5.91 -8.90
CA LEU A 25 -1.13 -6.28 -9.84
C LEU A 25 -0.98 -5.23 -10.94
N ARG A 26 -2.10 -4.80 -11.52
CA ARG A 26 -2.09 -3.77 -12.56
C ARG A 26 -1.56 -2.44 -12.04
N SER A 27 -1.94 -2.07 -10.82
CA SER A 27 -1.44 -0.85 -10.17
C SER A 27 0.06 -0.93 -9.89
N ALA A 28 0.55 -2.09 -9.45
CA ALA A 28 1.97 -2.29 -9.20
C ALA A 28 2.80 -2.22 -10.49
N LEU A 29 2.28 -2.80 -11.58
CA LEU A 29 2.92 -2.70 -12.89
C LEU A 29 2.91 -1.26 -13.42
N GLN A 30 1.84 -0.53 -13.20
CA GLN A 30 1.78 0.88 -13.52
C GLN A 30 2.82 1.68 -12.73
N ALA A 31 2.93 1.42 -11.43
CA ALA A 31 3.91 2.07 -10.57
C ALA A 31 5.34 1.81 -11.05
N ARG A 32 5.64 0.55 -11.37
CA ARG A 32 6.97 0.17 -11.87
C ARG A 32 7.37 0.95 -13.13
N ARG A 33 6.40 1.25 -13.99
CA ARG A 33 6.62 1.93 -15.26
C ARG A 33 6.50 3.44 -15.15
N ALA A 34 6.05 3.95 -14.01
CA ALA A 34 5.84 5.37 -13.82
C ALA A 34 7.17 6.11 -13.71
N GLU A 35 7.19 7.32 -14.27
CA GLU A 35 8.37 8.19 -14.17
C GLU A 35 8.66 8.50 -12.71
N GLY A 36 9.91 8.33 -12.31
CA GLY A 36 10.36 8.61 -10.96
C GLY A 36 10.17 7.45 -9.98
N ASN A 37 9.65 6.30 -10.41
CA ASN A 37 9.58 5.14 -9.54
C ASN A 37 10.96 4.48 -9.38
N LEU A 38 11.39 4.31 -8.13
CA LEU A 38 12.66 3.66 -7.79
C LEU A 38 12.47 2.23 -7.35
N ALA A 39 11.34 1.90 -6.73
CA ALA A 39 11.05 0.55 -6.28
C ALA A 39 9.57 0.41 -5.93
N VAL A 40 9.02 -0.77 -6.10
CA VAL A 40 7.67 -1.12 -5.64
C VAL A 40 7.63 -2.59 -5.22
N SER A 41 7.04 -2.84 -4.05
CA SER A 41 6.86 -4.19 -3.49
C SER A 41 5.48 -4.31 -2.89
N VAL A 42 4.91 -5.50 -2.98
CA VAL A 42 3.63 -5.85 -2.36
C VAL A 42 3.87 -7.04 -1.44
N LEU A 43 3.40 -6.93 -0.21
CA LEU A 43 3.43 -8.02 0.76
C LEU A 43 2.00 -8.50 1.01
N ARG A 44 1.76 -9.78 0.77
CA ARG A 44 0.51 -10.45 1.14
C ARG A 44 0.72 -11.17 2.46
N GLU A 45 -0.19 -10.95 3.40
CA GLU A 45 -0.20 -11.70 4.66
C GLU A 45 -1.58 -12.29 4.94
N ALA A 46 -1.69 -13.02 6.06
CA ALA A 46 -2.95 -13.67 6.45
C ALA A 46 -4.09 -12.66 6.60
N ARG A 47 -5.33 -13.16 6.59
CA ARG A 47 -6.56 -12.38 6.76
C ARG A 47 -6.79 -11.34 5.67
N ASN A 48 -6.40 -11.68 4.43
CA ASN A 48 -6.62 -10.82 3.26
C ASN A 48 -5.98 -9.44 3.39
N THR A 49 -4.86 -9.36 4.06
CA THR A 49 -4.15 -8.10 4.30
C THR A 49 -3.00 -7.95 3.32
N PHE A 50 -2.87 -6.75 2.75
CA PHE A 50 -1.86 -6.43 1.75
C PHE A 50 -1.16 -5.14 2.14
N TRP A 51 0.17 -5.17 2.11
CA TRP A 51 1.01 -3.99 2.29
C TRP A 51 1.68 -3.67 0.96
N THR A 52 1.71 -2.40 0.61
CA THR A 52 2.45 -1.91 -0.55
C THR A 52 3.45 -0.88 -0.07
N ARG A 53 4.71 -1.04 -0.48
CA ARG A 53 5.70 0.01 -0.28
C ARG A 53 6.26 0.41 -1.63
N SER A 54 6.32 1.72 -1.86
CA SER A 54 6.87 2.27 -3.09
C SER A 54 7.83 3.41 -2.77
N LEU A 55 8.86 3.51 -3.58
CA LEU A 55 9.91 4.50 -3.43
C LEU A 55 10.00 5.32 -4.71
N TRP A 56 10.07 6.63 -4.57
CA TRP A 56 9.98 7.58 -5.67
C TRP A 56 11.12 8.60 -5.60
N THR A 57 11.48 9.19 -6.72
CA THR A 57 12.51 10.24 -6.76
C THR A 57 12.09 11.46 -5.95
N ASP A 58 10.77 11.78 -5.94
CA ASP A 58 10.21 12.88 -5.17
C ASP A 58 8.69 12.69 -4.98
N GLN A 59 8.09 13.58 -4.20
CA GLN A 59 6.67 13.55 -3.93
C GLN A 59 5.82 13.79 -5.17
N ALA A 60 6.27 14.62 -6.07
CA ALA A 60 5.53 14.93 -7.30
C ALA A 60 5.36 13.69 -8.18
N ALA A 61 6.41 12.88 -8.32
CA ALA A 61 6.36 11.63 -9.06
C ALA A 61 5.32 10.67 -8.48
N MET A 62 5.30 10.53 -7.15
CA MET A 62 4.31 9.69 -6.45
C MET A 62 2.89 10.20 -6.68
N LYS A 63 2.65 11.49 -6.56
CA LYS A 63 1.33 12.09 -6.77
C LYS A 63 0.85 11.90 -8.20
N ASN A 64 1.71 12.08 -9.19
CA ASN A 64 1.37 11.86 -10.59
C ASN A 64 0.91 10.43 -10.84
N PHE A 65 1.59 9.46 -10.25
CA PHE A 65 1.17 8.06 -10.31
C PHE A 65 -0.20 7.85 -9.69
N MET A 66 -0.43 8.37 -8.48
CA MET A 66 -1.70 8.18 -7.77
C MET A 66 -2.88 8.75 -8.53
N MET A 67 -2.68 9.83 -9.27
CA MET A 67 -3.73 10.54 -10.00
C MET A 67 -3.95 9.99 -11.41
N SER A 68 -3.28 8.92 -11.81
CA SER A 68 -3.25 8.44 -13.18
C SER A 68 -3.69 6.99 -13.33
N GLY A 69 -4.24 6.66 -14.51
CA GLY A 69 -4.43 5.30 -15.00
C GLY A 69 -5.19 4.36 -14.09
N VAL A 70 -4.72 3.14 -14.01
CA VAL A 70 -5.34 2.05 -13.23
C VAL A 70 -5.49 2.42 -11.76
N HIS A 71 -4.46 3.00 -11.16
CA HIS A 71 -4.48 3.37 -9.74
C HIS A 71 -5.63 4.33 -9.42
N ARG A 72 -5.78 5.37 -10.23
CA ARG A 72 -6.88 6.33 -10.06
C ARG A 72 -8.26 5.68 -10.22
N THR A 73 -8.39 4.78 -11.18
CA THR A 73 -9.65 4.07 -11.44
C THR A 73 -10.02 3.12 -10.30
N VAL A 74 -9.03 2.47 -9.69
CA VAL A 74 -9.24 1.48 -8.63
C VAL A 74 -9.59 2.12 -7.29
N MET A 75 -9.03 3.29 -6.98
CA MET A 75 -9.16 3.88 -5.65
C MET A 75 -10.59 3.97 -5.11
N PRO A 76 -11.62 4.40 -5.89
CA PRO A 76 -12.98 4.44 -5.37
C PRO A 76 -13.52 3.06 -4.97
N HIS A 77 -13.10 1.99 -5.63
CA HIS A 77 -13.54 0.63 -5.33
C HIS A 77 -13.03 0.13 -3.98
N LEU A 78 -11.89 0.65 -3.51
CA LEU A 78 -11.31 0.25 -2.23
C LEU A 78 -12.23 0.60 -1.06
N LEU A 79 -13.06 1.63 -1.17
CA LEU A 79 -14.04 1.99 -0.15
C LEU A 79 -14.98 0.83 0.16
N GLU A 80 -15.35 0.05 -0.85
CA GLU A 80 -16.26 -1.08 -0.71
C GLU A 80 -15.54 -2.40 -0.50
N TRP A 81 -14.39 -2.60 -1.15
CA TRP A 81 -13.66 -3.87 -1.07
C TRP A 81 -12.93 -4.07 0.25
N CYS A 82 -12.53 -2.98 0.90
CA CYS A 82 -11.69 -3.03 2.10
C CYS A 82 -12.45 -2.60 3.34
N ASP A 83 -12.13 -3.23 4.47
CA ASP A 83 -12.63 -2.84 5.79
C ASP A 83 -11.54 -2.24 6.67
N GLU A 84 -10.28 -2.29 6.22
CA GLU A 84 -9.17 -1.59 6.84
C GLU A 84 -8.32 -0.98 5.75
N ALA A 85 -7.96 0.28 5.91
CA ALA A 85 -7.09 1.00 4.99
C ALA A 85 -6.32 2.09 5.74
N SER A 86 -5.02 2.13 5.55
CA SER A 86 -4.16 3.14 6.15
C SER A 86 -3.00 3.44 5.23
N VAL A 87 -2.49 4.67 5.34
CA VAL A 87 -1.40 5.16 4.49
C VAL A 87 -0.39 5.93 5.32
N ALA A 88 0.86 5.92 4.88
CA ALA A 88 1.92 6.77 5.41
C ALA A 88 2.82 7.23 4.28
N HIS A 89 3.24 8.47 4.34
CA HIS A 89 4.13 9.07 3.35
C HIS A 89 5.20 9.87 4.06
N TRP A 90 6.44 9.79 3.58
CA TRP A 90 7.52 10.63 4.09
C TRP A 90 8.64 10.76 3.06
N THR A 91 9.48 11.75 3.27
CA THR A 91 10.70 11.96 2.49
C THR A 91 11.89 11.49 3.32
N GLN A 92 12.86 10.84 2.70
CA GLN A 92 14.04 10.33 3.38
C GLN A 92 15.32 10.65 2.59
N ASP A 93 16.47 10.59 3.24
CA ASP A 93 17.75 10.91 2.62
C ASP A 93 18.25 9.81 1.69
N SER A 94 17.86 8.57 1.94
CA SER A 94 18.35 7.39 1.23
C SER A 94 17.32 6.83 0.26
N ALA A 95 17.80 6.28 -0.86
CA ALA A 95 16.99 5.52 -1.79
C ALA A 95 16.80 4.05 -1.36
N GLN A 96 17.30 3.67 -0.19
CA GLN A 96 17.17 2.32 0.32
C GLN A 96 15.76 2.07 0.85
N GLN A 97 15.18 0.92 0.49
CA GLN A 97 13.90 0.51 1.04
C GLN A 97 14.03 0.09 2.50
N LEU A 98 13.02 0.44 3.31
CA LEU A 98 12.93 0.00 4.69
C LEU A 98 12.52 -1.48 4.75
N THR A 99 12.90 -2.15 5.83
CA THR A 99 12.36 -3.48 6.14
C THR A 99 10.88 -3.38 6.47
N TRP A 100 10.15 -4.49 6.41
CA TRP A 100 8.73 -4.48 6.75
C TRP A 100 8.48 -4.13 8.21
N ASP A 101 9.39 -4.46 9.12
CA ASP A 101 9.30 -4.04 10.52
C ASP A 101 9.40 -2.52 10.66
N GLU A 102 10.34 -1.91 9.95
CA GLU A 102 10.48 -0.44 9.94
C GLU A 102 9.26 0.22 9.31
N VAL A 103 8.71 -0.36 8.24
CA VAL A 103 7.48 0.10 7.60
C VAL A 103 6.33 0.11 8.59
N HIS A 104 6.18 -0.96 9.37
CA HIS A 104 5.14 -1.06 10.40
C HIS A 104 5.30 0.03 11.47
N GLN A 105 6.53 0.23 11.95
CA GLN A 105 6.82 1.25 12.95
C GLN A 105 6.47 2.65 12.42
N ARG A 106 6.81 2.94 11.17
CA ARG A 106 6.48 4.22 10.55
C ARG A 106 4.99 4.40 10.37
N MET A 107 4.27 3.33 10.00
CA MET A 107 2.82 3.37 9.87
C MET A 107 2.16 3.69 11.21
N GLN A 108 2.62 3.07 12.29
CA GLN A 108 2.07 3.35 13.63
C GLN A 108 2.33 4.79 14.08
N ARG A 109 3.52 5.32 13.79
CA ARG A 109 3.91 6.66 14.23
C ARG A 109 3.34 7.78 13.37
N ASP A 110 3.42 7.62 12.04
CA ASP A 110 3.13 8.69 11.08
C ASP A 110 1.95 8.39 10.15
N GLY A 111 1.37 7.21 10.25
CA GLY A 111 0.27 6.79 9.38
C GLY A 111 -1.05 7.43 9.74
N ARG A 112 -1.98 7.35 8.80
CA ARG A 112 -3.35 7.83 8.99
C ARG A 112 -4.34 6.85 8.36
N LEU A 113 -5.57 6.88 8.85
CA LEU A 113 -6.66 6.07 8.30
C LEU A 113 -7.12 6.65 6.96
N SER A 114 -7.41 5.75 6.03
CA SER A 114 -8.16 6.06 4.83
C SER A 114 -9.61 5.66 5.04
N LYS A 115 -10.54 6.35 4.37
CA LYS A 115 -11.96 6.06 4.50
C LYS A 115 -12.29 4.70 3.87
N VAL A 116 -13.11 3.92 4.58
CA VAL A 116 -13.76 2.71 4.06
C VAL A 116 -15.22 2.72 4.47
N ASN A 117 -16.09 2.06 3.68
CA ASN A 117 -17.53 2.08 3.95
C ASN A 117 -17.94 1.20 5.13
N HIS A 118 -17.19 0.12 5.38
CA HIS A 118 -17.51 -0.87 6.43
C HIS A 118 -16.30 -1.12 7.33
N PRO A 119 -15.88 -0.13 8.15
CA PRO A 119 -14.65 -0.27 8.93
C PRO A 119 -14.80 -1.31 10.05
N THR A 120 -13.70 -2.03 10.31
CA THR A 120 -13.59 -2.88 11.50
C THR A 120 -13.34 -2.01 12.73
N GLU A 121 -13.47 -2.61 13.92
CA GLU A 121 -13.10 -1.93 15.17
C GLU A 121 -11.62 -1.56 15.20
N ALA A 122 -10.76 -2.47 14.71
CA ALA A 122 -9.33 -2.22 14.61
C ALA A 122 -9.03 -1.02 13.72
N GLN A 123 -9.76 -0.86 12.60
CA GLN A 123 -9.65 0.31 11.73
C GLN A 123 -9.97 1.59 12.50
N LEU A 124 -11.09 1.61 13.22
CA LEU A 124 -11.52 2.79 13.96
C LEU A 124 -10.57 3.18 15.07
N ARG A 125 -9.86 2.21 15.65
CA ARG A 125 -8.88 2.42 16.74
C ARG A 125 -7.45 2.59 16.22
N PHE A 126 -7.25 2.53 14.93
CA PHE A 126 -5.92 2.54 14.31
C PHE A 126 -5.00 1.45 14.89
N GLU A 127 -5.56 0.26 15.10
CA GLU A 127 -4.79 -0.90 15.56
C GLU A 127 -4.23 -1.64 14.34
N ILE A 128 -2.91 -1.65 14.22
CA ILE A 128 -2.23 -2.25 13.07
C ILE A 128 -1.21 -3.27 13.59
N PRO A 129 -1.50 -4.59 13.44
CA PRO A 129 -0.54 -5.61 13.81
C PRO A 129 0.71 -5.56 12.92
N ALA A 130 1.84 -5.99 13.49
CA ALA A 130 3.07 -6.11 12.71
C ALA A 130 2.87 -7.12 11.57
N PRO A 131 3.34 -6.81 10.36
CA PRO A 131 3.18 -7.74 9.23
C PRO A 131 4.00 -9.00 9.45
N LYS A 132 3.42 -10.14 9.07
CA LYS A 132 4.10 -11.43 9.08
C LYS A 132 4.59 -11.72 7.66
N VAL A 133 5.91 -11.71 7.48
CA VAL A 133 6.53 -11.93 6.18
C VAL A 133 6.71 -13.43 5.99
N GLY A 134 5.84 -14.03 5.15
CA GLY A 134 5.96 -15.42 4.76
C GLY A 134 6.94 -15.60 3.60
N ARG A 135 7.35 -16.85 3.37
CA ARG A 135 8.33 -17.18 2.34
C ARG A 135 7.95 -16.69 0.94
N TYR A 136 6.66 -16.72 0.60
CA TYR A 136 6.14 -16.33 -0.71
C TYR A 136 5.19 -15.14 -0.63
N GLY A 137 5.24 -14.40 0.46
CA GLY A 137 4.32 -13.29 0.70
C GLY A 137 4.68 -12.01 -0.03
N GLU A 138 5.97 -11.81 -0.33
CA GLU A 138 6.43 -10.56 -0.94
C GLU A 138 6.67 -10.72 -2.44
N LEU A 139 6.14 -9.75 -3.22
CA LEU A 139 6.41 -9.61 -4.65
C LEU A 139 7.11 -8.27 -4.87
N ARG A 140 8.31 -8.32 -5.47
CA ARG A 140 9.07 -7.13 -5.81
C ARG A 140 8.99 -6.90 -7.32
N PHE A 141 8.62 -5.68 -7.72
CA PHE A 141 8.47 -5.30 -9.12
C PHE A 141 9.65 -4.49 -9.64
N ARG A 142 10.50 -4.01 -8.73
CA ARG A 142 11.72 -3.31 -9.11
C ARG A 142 12.78 -3.40 -8.01
#